data_ee07c11a892bd5badf7b5e8f1d2281e6
#
_entry.id   ee07c11a892bd5badf7b5e8f1d2281e6
#
_cell.length_a   1.000
_cell.length_b   1.000
_cell.length_c   1.000
_cell.angle_alpha   90.00
_cell.angle_beta   90.00
_cell.angle_gamma   90.00
#
_symmetry.space_group_name_H-M   'P 1'
#
loop_
_entity.id
_entity.type
_entity.pdbx_description
1 polymer ?
#
loop_
_entity_poly.entity_id
_entity_poly.type
_entity_poly.pdbx_seq_one_letter_code
_entity_poly.pdbx_strand_id
1 'polypeptide(L)'
;MAEKQIKTIGVLTSGGDAPGMNAAIRAVVRRGLSSGLNVKGIYKGYNGLLNEEIVDMTARDVSDTIERGGTILYTARCAEFRTPEGQQRGAEICKKHGIDGLVVIGGDGSFAGAQKLANLGINTIGVPGTIDLDIACTEYTIGFDTAVNTAMEAIDKVRDTSTSHERCSIIEVMGRNAGYLAMWCGIANGAEDVLIPEKYDYDEQKLINNIIASRKAGKKHHIIVNAEGIGHSEAMARRIEAATGIETRATILGHMQRGGNPTCKDRVYASMMGALAVDLLEQGKSCRVVGYRHGEFMDFDINEALAMQKDVSPYMWEVCNSLSHNYKK
;
A
#
# COMPACT_ATOMS: atom_id res chain seq x y z
N MET A 1 -34.98 -18.15 7.22
CA MET A 1 -34.56 -17.21 8.29
C MET A 1 -34.59 -15.84 7.66
N ALA A 2 -35.25 -14.83 8.26
CA ALA A 2 -35.23 -13.47 7.72
C ALA A 2 -33.76 -12.97 7.71
N GLU A 3 -33.27 -12.51 6.55
CA GLU A 3 -31.98 -11.85 6.47
C GLU A 3 -31.97 -10.71 7.48
N LYS A 4 -30.98 -10.72 8.38
CA LYS A 4 -30.82 -9.66 9.38
C LYS A 4 -30.42 -8.39 8.64
N GLN A 5 -31.34 -7.47 8.46
CA GLN A 5 -31.09 -6.20 7.80
C GLN A 5 -30.01 -5.43 8.55
N ILE A 6 -28.93 -5.07 7.86
CA ILE A 6 -27.85 -4.24 8.41
C ILE A 6 -28.41 -2.85 8.71
N LYS A 7 -28.14 -2.34 9.91
CA LYS A 7 -28.58 -1.01 10.35
C LYS A 7 -27.41 -0.09 10.71
N THR A 8 -26.33 -0.67 11.22
CA THR A 8 -25.16 0.07 11.66
C THR A 8 -23.89 -0.58 11.12
N ILE A 9 -23.05 0.20 10.49
CA ILE A 9 -21.73 -0.24 10.02
C ILE A 9 -20.62 0.49 10.76
N GLY A 10 -19.52 -0.21 11.01
CA GLY A 10 -18.29 0.37 11.51
C GLY A 10 -17.28 0.54 10.38
N VAL A 11 -16.36 1.50 10.52
CA VAL A 11 -15.20 1.66 9.63
C VAL A 11 -13.94 1.90 10.46
N LEU A 12 -12.86 1.22 10.12
CA LEU A 12 -11.55 1.40 10.72
C LEU A 12 -10.43 1.35 9.67
N THR A 13 -9.30 1.96 10.00
CA THR A 13 -8.04 1.80 9.29
C THR A 13 -7.05 1.01 10.15
N SER A 14 -6.33 0.07 9.56
CA SER A 14 -5.43 -0.84 10.27
C SER A 14 -4.15 -1.09 9.47
N GLY A 15 -3.03 -1.24 10.14
CA GLY A 15 -1.73 -1.42 9.51
C GLY A 15 -0.99 -0.10 9.28
N GLY A 16 -0.20 0.00 8.23
CA GLY A 16 0.44 1.25 7.81
C GLY A 16 -0.57 2.19 7.16
N ASP A 17 -0.41 3.48 7.39
CA ASP A 17 -1.19 4.49 6.68
C ASP A 17 -0.79 4.57 5.20
N ALA A 18 -1.75 4.98 4.38
CA ALA A 18 -1.55 5.17 2.94
C ALA A 18 -2.36 6.37 2.45
N PRO A 19 -1.81 7.20 1.56
CA PRO A 19 -2.54 8.32 0.98
C PRO A 19 -3.79 7.83 0.24
N GLY A 20 -4.96 8.37 0.57
CA GLY A 20 -6.25 7.93 0.03
C GLY A 20 -7.11 7.15 1.03
N MET A 21 -6.59 6.73 2.18
CA MET A 21 -7.40 6.13 3.23
C MET A 21 -8.56 7.02 3.68
N ASN A 22 -8.34 8.34 3.76
CA ASN A 22 -9.40 9.30 4.08
C ASN A 22 -10.50 9.35 3.00
N ALA A 23 -10.14 9.21 1.73
CA ALA A 23 -11.13 9.12 0.65
C ALA A 23 -11.99 7.85 0.77
N ALA A 24 -11.39 6.72 1.16
CA ALA A 24 -12.12 5.48 1.43
C ALA A 24 -13.04 5.62 2.65
N ILE A 25 -12.55 6.16 3.77
CA ILE A 25 -13.37 6.43 4.96
C ILE A 25 -14.56 7.33 4.59
N ARG A 26 -14.30 8.42 3.86
CA ARG A 26 -15.33 9.34 3.40
C ARG A 26 -16.39 8.63 2.56
N ALA A 27 -15.96 7.77 1.65
CA ALA A 27 -16.88 7.01 0.80
C ALA A 27 -17.76 6.07 1.63
N VAL A 28 -17.19 5.31 2.56
CA VAL A 28 -17.93 4.43 3.47
C VAL A 28 -18.96 5.22 4.28
N VAL A 29 -18.53 6.34 4.90
CA VAL A 29 -19.44 7.15 5.72
C VAL A 29 -20.57 7.73 4.88
N ARG A 30 -20.27 8.38 3.76
CA ARG A 30 -21.28 9.03 2.93
C ARG A 30 -22.21 8.04 2.25
N ARG A 31 -21.69 6.89 1.77
CA ARG A 31 -22.50 5.83 1.16
C ARG A 31 -23.42 5.21 2.19
N GLY A 32 -22.92 4.85 3.38
CA GLY A 32 -23.73 4.30 4.46
C GLY A 32 -24.86 5.24 4.89
N LEU A 33 -24.53 6.53 5.12
CA LEU A 33 -25.55 7.52 5.48
C LEU A 33 -26.60 7.72 4.36
N SER A 34 -26.20 7.71 3.09
CA SER A 34 -27.13 7.83 1.95
C SER A 34 -28.08 6.64 1.83
N SER A 35 -27.67 5.46 2.31
CA SER A 35 -28.51 4.26 2.41
C SER A 35 -29.34 4.19 3.71
N GLY A 36 -29.28 5.22 4.55
CA GLY A 36 -30.01 5.27 5.82
C GLY A 36 -29.37 4.45 6.95
N LEU A 37 -28.13 4.03 6.80
CA LEU A 37 -27.38 3.33 7.84
C LEU A 37 -26.80 4.30 8.86
N ASN A 38 -26.66 3.85 10.10
CA ASN A 38 -25.79 4.50 11.08
C ASN A 38 -24.34 4.10 10.78
N VAL A 39 -23.42 5.05 10.88
CA VAL A 39 -21.99 4.79 10.63
C VAL A 39 -21.18 5.14 11.86
N LYS A 40 -20.32 4.22 12.28
CA LYS A 40 -19.40 4.40 13.41
C LYS A 40 -17.95 4.37 12.92
N GLY A 41 -17.17 5.38 13.31
CA GLY A 41 -15.72 5.40 13.15
C GLY A 41 -15.04 4.75 14.34
N ILE A 42 -14.07 3.87 14.07
CA ILE A 42 -13.29 3.20 15.11
C ILE A 42 -11.86 3.74 15.00
N TYR A 43 -11.42 4.48 15.99
CA TYR A 43 -10.08 5.05 16.03
C TYR A 43 -9.02 3.96 16.26
N LYS A 44 -7.81 4.17 15.71
CA LYS A 44 -6.63 3.31 15.94
C LYS A 44 -6.85 1.82 15.59
N GLY A 45 -7.74 1.53 14.65
CA GLY A 45 -7.97 0.19 14.14
C GLY A 45 -8.45 -0.80 15.20
N TYR A 46 -7.90 -2.02 15.17
CA TYR A 46 -8.26 -3.05 16.15
C TYR A 46 -7.90 -2.71 17.59
N ASN A 47 -6.88 -1.89 17.81
CA ASN A 47 -6.55 -1.41 19.15
C ASN A 47 -7.68 -0.57 19.74
N GLY A 48 -8.17 0.39 18.97
CA GLY A 48 -9.29 1.23 19.40
C GLY A 48 -10.61 0.46 19.45
N LEU A 49 -10.81 -0.57 18.63
CA LEU A 49 -11.95 -1.47 18.79
C LEU A 49 -11.96 -2.10 20.18
N LEU A 50 -10.83 -2.67 20.62
CA LEU A 50 -10.71 -3.29 21.94
C LEU A 50 -10.83 -2.29 23.10
N ASN A 51 -10.45 -1.04 22.87
CA ASN A 51 -10.57 0.04 23.87
C ASN A 51 -11.87 0.84 23.77
N GLU A 52 -12.79 0.41 22.90
CA GLU A 52 -14.08 1.08 22.66
C GLU A 52 -13.92 2.55 22.20
N GLU A 53 -12.84 2.89 21.50
CA GLU A 53 -12.63 4.21 20.91
C GLU A 53 -13.52 4.35 19.64
N ILE A 54 -14.84 4.33 19.84
CA ILE A 54 -15.86 4.26 18.81
C ILE A 54 -16.73 5.52 18.87
N VAL A 55 -16.93 6.17 17.72
CA VAL A 55 -17.73 7.40 17.62
C VAL A 55 -18.77 7.28 16.51
N ASP A 56 -19.93 7.93 16.68
CA ASP A 56 -20.89 8.06 15.59
C ASP A 56 -20.36 9.08 14.57
N MET A 57 -20.49 8.75 13.28
CA MET A 57 -19.99 9.59 12.19
C MET A 57 -21.12 10.22 11.40
N THR A 58 -20.95 11.50 11.11
CA THR A 58 -21.83 12.28 10.27
C THR A 58 -21.15 12.66 8.94
N ALA A 59 -21.89 13.16 7.99
CA ALA A 59 -21.33 13.65 6.72
C ALA A 59 -20.35 14.83 6.92
N ARG A 60 -20.44 15.55 8.05
CA ARG A 60 -19.55 16.67 8.38
C ARG A 60 -18.18 16.19 8.86
N ASP A 61 -18.10 15.07 9.56
CA ASP A 61 -16.84 14.52 10.10
C ASP A 61 -15.86 14.08 9.01
N VAL A 62 -16.37 13.85 7.80
CA VAL A 62 -15.60 13.49 6.61
C VAL A 62 -15.56 14.59 5.55
N SER A 63 -16.01 15.83 5.89
CA SER A 63 -15.87 16.97 5.00
C SER A 63 -14.41 17.39 4.92
N ASP A 64 -13.97 17.83 3.73
CA ASP A 64 -12.61 18.33 3.48
C ASP A 64 -11.50 17.37 3.95
N THR A 65 -11.74 16.06 3.74
CA THR A 65 -10.79 15.01 4.09
C THR A 65 -10.28 14.23 2.88
N ILE A 66 -10.95 14.33 1.72
CA ILE A 66 -10.63 13.53 0.52
C ILE A 66 -9.23 13.82 -0.03
N GLU A 67 -8.77 15.06 0.11
CA GLU A 67 -7.44 15.50 -0.34
C GLU A 67 -6.34 15.30 0.71
N ARG A 68 -6.69 14.93 1.93
CA ARG A 68 -5.72 14.83 3.04
C ARG A 68 -5.05 13.47 3.07
N GLY A 69 -3.72 13.47 3.20
CA GLY A 69 -2.93 12.27 3.49
C GLY A 69 -3.16 11.73 4.90
N GLY A 70 -2.55 10.58 5.19
CA GLY A 70 -2.74 9.87 6.45
C GLY A 70 -4.15 9.30 6.60
N THR A 71 -4.60 9.13 7.84
CA THR A 71 -5.94 8.64 8.17
C THR A 71 -6.54 9.38 9.36
N ILE A 72 -7.76 9.93 9.20
CA ILE A 72 -8.47 10.65 10.26
C ILE A 72 -8.89 9.74 11.43
N LEU A 73 -8.98 8.42 11.18
CA LEU A 73 -9.29 7.43 12.20
C LEU A 73 -8.03 6.91 12.91
N TYR A 74 -6.85 7.43 12.56
CA TYR A 74 -5.57 6.93 13.06
C TYR A 74 -5.37 5.43 12.83
N THR A 75 -4.18 4.93 13.11
CA THR A 75 -3.87 3.50 13.05
C THR A 75 -2.92 3.13 14.17
N ALA A 76 -3.02 1.91 14.68
CA ALA A 76 -2.12 1.37 15.69
C ALA A 76 -1.92 -0.14 15.50
N ARG A 77 -0.77 -0.64 15.93
CA ARG A 77 -0.57 -2.09 16.05
C ARG A 77 -1.33 -2.60 17.27
N CYS A 78 -1.97 -3.76 17.14
CA CYS A 78 -2.70 -4.41 18.23
C CYS A 78 -2.23 -5.86 18.39
N ALA A 79 -1.32 -6.11 19.32
CA ALA A 79 -0.83 -7.46 19.59
C ALA A 79 -1.92 -8.34 20.21
N GLU A 80 -2.76 -7.78 21.09
CA GLU A 80 -3.87 -8.49 21.73
C GLU A 80 -4.87 -9.04 20.70
N PHE A 81 -5.15 -8.33 19.62
CA PHE A 81 -6.08 -8.79 18.58
C PHE A 81 -5.57 -10.00 17.77
N ARG A 82 -4.30 -10.38 17.94
CA ARG A 82 -3.77 -11.62 17.36
C ARG A 82 -4.16 -12.86 18.14
N THR A 83 -4.64 -12.71 19.37
CA THR A 83 -5.08 -13.82 20.21
C THR A 83 -6.56 -14.13 20.00
N PRO A 84 -7.00 -15.40 20.20
CA PRO A 84 -8.42 -15.75 20.14
C PRO A 84 -9.28 -14.94 21.10
N GLU A 85 -8.76 -14.65 22.31
CA GLU A 85 -9.46 -13.89 23.35
C GLU A 85 -9.69 -12.43 22.90
N GLY A 86 -8.67 -11.79 22.31
CA GLY A 86 -8.80 -10.43 21.75
C GLY A 86 -9.79 -10.37 20.61
N GLN A 87 -9.82 -11.37 19.73
CA GLN A 87 -10.77 -11.49 18.63
C GLN A 87 -12.21 -11.65 19.14
N GLN A 88 -12.41 -12.54 20.12
CA GLN A 88 -13.70 -12.76 20.76
C GLN A 88 -14.21 -11.47 21.42
N ARG A 89 -13.35 -10.80 22.20
CA ARG A 89 -13.66 -9.49 22.81
C ARG A 89 -14.02 -8.44 21.77
N GLY A 90 -13.29 -8.36 20.64
CA GLY A 90 -13.59 -7.45 19.55
C GLY A 90 -14.99 -7.71 18.94
N ALA A 91 -15.37 -8.99 18.76
CA ALA A 91 -16.69 -9.34 18.27
C ALA A 91 -17.79 -8.99 19.27
N GLU A 92 -17.56 -9.17 20.58
CA GLU A 92 -18.48 -8.80 21.65
C GLU A 92 -18.69 -7.28 21.71
N ILE A 93 -17.60 -6.49 21.53
CA ILE A 93 -17.68 -5.03 21.46
C ILE A 93 -18.48 -4.58 20.24
N CYS A 94 -18.26 -5.18 19.06
CA CYS A 94 -19.09 -4.89 17.89
C CYS A 94 -20.58 -5.11 18.21
N LYS A 95 -20.94 -6.24 18.82
CA LYS A 95 -22.32 -6.56 19.21
C LYS A 95 -22.86 -5.57 20.25
N LYS A 96 -22.06 -5.21 21.26
CA LYS A 96 -22.40 -4.23 22.30
C LYS A 96 -22.75 -2.86 21.71
N HIS A 97 -21.99 -2.42 20.70
CA HIS A 97 -22.20 -1.15 20.00
C HIS A 97 -23.19 -1.23 18.84
N GLY A 98 -23.81 -2.39 18.64
CA GLY A 98 -24.81 -2.62 17.58
C GLY A 98 -24.22 -2.58 16.16
N ILE A 99 -22.91 -2.83 16.01
CA ILE A 99 -22.24 -2.86 14.70
C ILE A 99 -22.56 -4.18 14.02
N ASP A 100 -23.38 -4.14 12.97
CA ASP A 100 -23.80 -5.30 12.19
C ASP A 100 -22.79 -5.66 11.11
N GLY A 101 -22.08 -4.68 10.59
CA GLY A 101 -21.05 -4.82 9.55
C GLY A 101 -19.83 -3.93 9.80
N LEU A 102 -18.65 -4.38 9.40
CA LEU A 102 -17.40 -3.66 9.61
C LEU A 102 -16.60 -3.57 8.31
N VAL A 103 -16.28 -2.36 7.89
CA VAL A 103 -15.33 -2.09 6.79
C VAL A 103 -13.94 -1.91 7.38
N VAL A 104 -13.00 -2.73 6.91
CA VAL A 104 -11.61 -2.75 7.36
C VAL A 104 -10.69 -2.28 6.23
N ILE A 105 -10.14 -1.07 6.36
CA ILE A 105 -9.23 -0.50 5.38
C ILE A 105 -7.78 -0.81 5.80
N GLY A 106 -7.04 -1.56 4.98
CA GLY A 106 -5.66 -1.93 5.29
C GLY A 106 -5.10 -3.01 4.37
N GLY A 107 -4.04 -3.69 4.81
CA GLY A 107 -3.39 -4.79 4.09
C GLY A 107 -3.80 -6.17 4.58
N ASP A 108 -3.09 -7.22 4.13
CA ASP A 108 -3.38 -8.64 4.44
C ASP A 108 -3.51 -8.93 5.93
N GLY A 109 -2.65 -8.34 6.77
CA GLY A 109 -2.77 -8.51 8.22
C GLY A 109 -4.08 -7.97 8.80
N SER A 110 -4.62 -6.91 8.20
CA SER A 110 -5.93 -6.34 8.56
C SER A 110 -7.07 -7.22 8.09
N PHE A 111 -6.93 -7.83 6.90
CA PHE A 111 -7.90 -8.77 6.36
C PHE A 111 -7.94 -10.08 7.14
N ALA A 112 -6.78 -10.57 7.60
CA ALA A 112 -6.74 -11.71 8.51
C ALA A 112 -7.51 -11.42 9.81
N GLY A 113 -7.43 -10.21 10.34
CA GLY A 113 -8.25 -9.78 11.48
C GLY A 113 -9.75 -9.70 11.14
N ALA A 114 -10.11 -9.18 9.97
CA ALA A 114 -11.49 -9.13 9.49
C ALA A 114 -12.09 -10.53 9.32
N GLN A 115 -11.31 -11.49 8.78
CA GLN A 115 -11.69 -12.90 8.67
C GLN A 115 -12.04 -13.50 10.03
N LYS A 116 -11.25 -13.21 11.09
CA LYS A 116 -11.53 -13.72 12.43
C LYS A 116 -12.84 -13.18 12.99
N LEU A 117 -13.11 -11.88 12.80
CA LEU A 117 -14.39 -11.28 13.19
C LEU A 117 -15.57 -11.86 12.39
N ALA A 118 -15.37 -12.13 11.08
CA ALA A 118 -16.39 -12.78 10.26
C ALA A 118 -16.76 -14.17 10.81
N ASN A 119 -15.77 -14.96 11.20
CA ASN A 119 -15.97 -16.27 11.82
C ASN A 119 -16.69 -16.21 13.18
N LEU A 120 -16.67 -15.04 13.84
CA LEU A 120 -17.38 -14.76 15.10
C LEU A 120 -18.75 -14.07 14.89
N GLY A 121 -19.19 -13.98 13.63
CA GLY A 121 -20.53 -13.52 13.26
C GLY A 121 -20.67 -12.00 13.07
N ILE A 122 -19.58 -11.30 12.81
CA ILE A 122 -19.58 -9.89 12.38
C ILE A 122 -19.36 -9.84 10.87
N ASN A 123 -20.26 -9.24 10.11
CA ASN A 123 -20.07 -9.09 8.67
C ASN A 123 -18.88 -8.18 8.40
N THR A 124 -17.91 -8.63 7.60
CA THR A 124 -16.68 -7.83 7.35
C THR A 124 -16.39 -7.71 5.87
N ILE A 125 -15.99 -6.51 5.45
CA ILE A 125 -15.47 -6.23 4.10
C ILE A 125 -14.12 -5.54 4.23
N GLY A 126 -13.10 -6.11 3.60
CA GLY A 126 -11.76 -5.51 3.48
C GLY A 126 -11.67 -4.54 2.31
N VAL A 127 -10.94 -3.44 2.51
CA VAL A 127 -10.61 -2.46 1.46
C VAL A 127 -9.08 -2.33 1.40
N PRO A 128 -8.43 -2.57 0.24
CA PRO A 128 -6.97 -2.63 0.13
C PRO A 128 -6.33 -1.25 0.24
N GLY A 129 -5.80 -0.95 1.42
CA GLY A 129 -5.09 0.29 1.74
C GLY A 129 -3.64 0.00 2.14
N THR A 130 -2.73 0.05 1.16
CA THR A 130 -1.29 -0.09 1.33
C THR A 130 -0.57 0.49 0.12
N ILE A 131 0.61 1.08 0.34
CA ILE A 131 1.46 1.57 -0.75
C ILE A 131 2.26 0.45 -1.43
N ASP A 132 2.30 -0.76 -0.88
CA ASP A 132 3.23 -1.83 -1.28
C ASP A 132 2.77 -2.57 -2.55
N LEU A 133 1.47 -2.49 -2.90
CA LEU A 133 0.83 -3.22 -4.02
C LEU A 133 0.98 -4.76 -3.90
N ASP A 134 1.19 -5.28 -2.71
CA ASP A 134 1.49 -6.68 -2.41
C ASP A 134 0.25 -7.57 -2.22
N ILE A 135 -0.95 -7.00 -2.17
CA ILE A 135 -2.21 -7.74 -2.03
C ILE A 135 -2.53 -8.48 -3.33
N ALA A 136 -2.58 -9.82 -3.27
CA ALA A 136 -2.58 -10.66 -4.46
C ALA A 136 -3.91 -10.66 -5.24
N CYS A 137 -5.04 -10.48 -4.58
CA CYS A 137 -6.35 -10.49 -5.23
C CYS A 137 -6.67 -9.24 -6.04
N THR A 138 -5.87 -8.18 -5.95
CA THR A 138 -6.11 -6.90 -6.61
C THR A 138 -4.92 -6.41 -7.42
N GLU A 139 -5.20 -5.71 -8.51
CA GLU A 139 -4.19 -5.03 -9.33
C GLU A 139 -3.91 -3.61 -8.83
N TYR A 140 -4.65 -3.12 -7.84
CA TYR A 140 -4.50 -1.79 -7.29
C TYR A 140 -4.73 -1.76 -5.78
N THR A 141 -3.86 -1.05 -5.06
CA THR A 141 -4.03 -0.75 -3.63
C THR A 141 -4.00 0.75 -3.41
N ILE A 142 -4.85 1.25 -2.51
CA ILE A 142 -4.97 2.67 -2.18
C ILE A 142 -3.66 3.16 -1.58
N GLY A 143 -3.10 4.20 -2.17
CA GLY A 143 -1.84 4.83 -1.77
C GLY A 143 -0.64 4.51 -2.65
N PHE A 144 -0.72 3.46 -3.48
CA PHE A 144 0.38 3.06 -4.36
C PHE A 144 0.75 4.15 -5.37
N ASP A 145 -0.23 4.68 -6.08
CA ASP A 145 0.00 5.71 -7.12
C ASP A 145 0.64 6.97 -6.52
N THR A 146 0.18 7.39 -5.35
CA THR A 146 0.76 8.54 -4.64
C THR A 146 2.19 8.26 -4.20
N ALA A 147 2.47 7.07 -3.66
CA ALA A 147 3.81 6.69 -3.23
C ALA A 147 4.81 6.62 -4.40
N VAL A 148 4.37 6.12 -5.56
CA VAL A 148 5.18 6.14 -6.79
C VAL A 148 5.48 7.57 -7.24
N ASN A 149 4.46 8.45 -7.27
CA ASN A 149 4.64 9.85 -7.68
C ASN A 149 5.58 10.61 -6.73
N THR A 150 5.47 10.38 -5.41
CA THR A 150 6.38 10.95 -4.42
C THR A 150 7.82 10.50 -4.64
N ALA A 151 8.02 9.20 -4.89
CA ALA A 151 9.36 8.66 -5.17
C ALA A 151 9.90 9.17 -6.50
N MET A 152 9.08 9.23 -7.55
CA MET A 152 9.43 9.75 -8.86
C MET A 152 9.95 11.19 -8.76
N GLU A 153 9.23 12.07 -8.08
CA GLU A 153 9.66 13.46 -7.86
C GLU A 153 10.98 13.54 -7.10
N ALA A 154 11.19 12.68 -6.10
CA ALA A 154 12.45 12.64 -5.36
C ALA A 154 13.62 12.14 -6.22
N ILE A 155 13.40 11.11 -7.05
CA ILE A 155 14.41 10.56 -7.97
C ILE A 155 14.81 11.61 -8.99
N ASP A 156 13.88 12.37 -9.56
CA ASP A 156 14.18 13.45 -10.50
C ASP A 156 15.11 14.51 -9.89
N LYS A 157 14.81 14.93 -8.66
CA LYS A 157 15.68 15.89 -7.91
C LYS A 157 17.08 15.32 -7.64
N VAL A 158 17.16 14.04 -7.29
CA VAL A 158 18.45 13.36 -7.07
C VAL A 158 19.22 13.22 -8.39
N ARG A 159 18.52 12.95 -9.50
CA ARG A 159 19.13 12.86 -10.83
C ARG A 159 19.81 14.16 -11.25
N ASP A 160 19.18 15.32 -11.02
CA ASP A 160 19.74 16.62 -11.35
C ASP A 160 21.11 16.83 -10.70
N THR A 161 21.21 16.55 -9.40
CA THR A 161 22.48 16.67 -8.67
C THR A 161 23.48 15.57 -9.05
N SER A 162 23.01 14.35 -9.30
CA SER A 162 23.87 13.24 -9.77
C SER A 162 24.49 13.54 -11.13
N THR A 163 23.73 14.15 -12.03
CA THR A 163 24.20 14.58 -13.34
C THR A 163 25.26 15.68 -13.20
N SER A 164 25.00 16.67 -12.35
CA SER A 164 25.90 17.80 -12.15
C SER A 164 27.27 17.41 -11.56
N HIS A 165 27.31 16.35 -10.76
CA HIS A 165 28.50 15.86 -10.09
C HIS A 165 29.07 14.57 -10.67
N GLU A 166 28.49 14.03 -11.74
CA GLU A 166 28.86 12.76 -12.37
C GLU A 166 28.92 11.57 -11.38
N ARG A 167 27.92 11.50 -10.48
CA ARG A 167 27.83 10.52 -9.38
C ARG A 167 26.98 9.30 -9.75
N CYS A 168 27.17 8.24 -8.97
CA CYS A 168 26.20 7.16 -8.83
C CYS A 168 25.28 7.45 -7.64
N SER A 169 23.97 7.31 -7.80
CA SER A 169 23.00 7.48 -6.72
C SER A 169 22.14 6.24 -6.56
N ILE A 170 22.04 5.74 -5.34
CA ILE A 170 21.14 4.65 -4.96
C ILE A 170 19.96 5.27 -4.24
N ILE A 171 18.77 5.11 -4.77
CA ILE A 171 17.53 5.59 -4.14
C ILE A 171 16.78 4.37 -3.59
N GLU A 172 16.70 4.29 -2.26
CA GLU A 172 15.92 3.24 -1.60
C GLU A 172 14.47 3.68 -1.47
N VAL A 173 13.59 2.84 -2.00
CA VAL A 173 12.13 3.04 -1.96
C VAL A 173 11.47 1.98 -1.09
N MET A 174 10.35 2.34 -0.48
CA MET A 174 9.52 1.41 0.30
C MET A 174 8.94 0.29 -0.59
N GLY A 175 8.12 -0.57 -0.04
CA GLY A 175 7.50 -1.71 -0.71
C GLY A 175 7.59 -2.98 0.15
N ARG A 176 8.17 -2.89 1.35
CA ARG A 176 8.34 -4.01 2.28
C ARG A 176 9.15 -5.15 1.63
N ASN A 177 8.51 -6.30 1.39
CA ASN A 177 9.15 -7.45 0.74
C ASN A 177 8.82 -7.54 -0.75
N ALA A 178 8.17 -6.53 -1.32
CA ALA A 178 7.75 -6.50 -2.72
C ALA A 178 8.47 -5.39 -3.51
N GLY A 179 8.85 -5.69 -4.73
CA GLY A 179 9.58 -4.80 -5.62
C GLY A 179 8.72 -3.91 -6.53
N TYR A 180 7.39 -3.88 -6.33
CA TYR A 180 6.49 -3.15 -7.24
C TYR A 180 6.77 -1.64 -7.29
N LEU A 181 6.96 -0.98 -6.13
CA LEU A 181 7.32 0.43 -6.08
C LEU A 181 8.64 0.69 -6.80
N ALA A 182 9.68 -0.11 -6.51
CA ALA A 182 11.00 0.04 -7.14
C ALA A 182 10.93 -0.13 -8.65
N MET A 183 10.17 -1.11 -9.14
CA MET A 183 10.03 -1.38 -10.56
C MET A 183 9.27 -0.25 -11.27
N TRP A 184 8.18 0.25 -10.70
CA TRP A 184 7.44 1.37 -11.27
C TRP A 184 8.29 2.64 -11.30
N CYS A 185 8.95 2.97 -10.21
CA CYS A 185 9.86 4.11 -10.14
C CYS A 185 11.02 3.98 -11.13
N GLY A 186 11.60 2.79 -11.24
CA GLY A 186 12.70 2.52 -12.16
C GLY A 186 12.33 2.74 -13.62
N ILE A 187 11.17 2.23 -14.03
CA ILE A 187 10.66 2.43 -15.40
C ILE A 187 10.31 3.90 -15.63
N ALA A 188 9.57 4.52 -14.70
CA ALA A 188 9.09 5.89 -14.85
C ALA A 188 10.23 6.92 -14.92
N ASN A 189 11.33 6.71 -14.17
CA ASN A 189 12.48 7.60 -14.17
C ASN A 189 13.61 7.13 -15.09
N GLY A 190 13.51 5.98 -15.77
CA GLY A 190 14.60 5.44 -16.60
C GLY A 190 15.87 5.19 -15.79
N ALA A 191 15.74 4.51 -14.66
CA ALA A 191 16.88 4.12 -13.84
C ALA A 191 17.77 3.12 -14.58
N GLU A 192 19.09 3.18 -14.35
CA GLU A 192 20.04 2.27 -14.98
C GLU A 192 20.00 0.86 -14.39
N ASP A 193 19.71 0.75 -13.09
CA ASP A 193 19.51 -0.53 -12.42
C ASP A 193 18.33 -0.44 -11.47
N VAL A 194 17.54 -1.52 -11.40
CA VAL A 194 16.41 -1.68 -10.46
C VAL A 194 16.60 -2.98 -9.70
N LEU A 195 16.71 -2.88 -8.40
CA LEU A 195 16.94 -4.02 -7.52
C LEU A 195 15.64 -4.33 -6.76
N ILE A 196 15.09 -5.54 -6.96
CA ILE A 196 13.87 -6.00 -6.31
C ILE A 196 14.09 -7.37 -5.66
N PRO A 197 13.47 -7.64 -4.49
CA PRO A 197 13.69 -8.90 -3.76
C PRO A 197 13.39 -10.15 -4.58
N GLU A 198 12.39 -10.11 -5.46
CA GLU A 198 11.95 -11.23 -6.28
C GLU A 198 12.94 -11.65 -7.36
N LYS A 199 13.91 -10.80 -7.70
CA LYS A 199 14.82 -10.98 -8.84
C LYS A 199 16.28 -10.74 -8.52
N TYR A 200 16.59 -10.20 -7.34
CA TYR A 200 17.95 -9.89 -6.96
C TYR A 200 18.66 -11.15 -6.47
N ASP A 201 19.73 -11.52 -7.16
CA ASP A 201 20.56 -12.70 -6.88
C ASP A 201 21.75 -12.41 -5.94
N TYR A 202 21.79 -11.18 -5.38
CA TYR A 202 22.87 -10.67 -4.53
C TYR A 202 24.25 -10.61 -5.23
N ASP A 203 24.28 -10.60 -6.56
CA ASP A 203 25.51 -10.43 -7.36
C ASP A 203 25.83 -8.94 -7.56
N GLU A 204 26.42 -8.30 -6.55
CA GLU A 204 26.90 -6.93 -6.66
C GLU A 204 27.99 -6.76 -7.73
N GLN A 205 28.72 -7.81 -8.08
CA GLN A 205 29.75 -7.72 -9.11
C GLN A 205 29.16 -7.44 -10.48
N LYS A 206 27.98 -8.01 -10.76
CA LYS A 206 27.22 -7.71 -11.98
C LYS A 206 26.81 -6.23 -12.04
N LEU A 207 26.30 -5.70 -10.94
CA LEU A 207 25.93 -4.29 -10.82
C LEU A 207 27.15 -3.37 -11.04
N ILE A 208 28.27 -3.66 -10.37
CA ILE A 208 29.54 -2.94 -10.53
C ILE A 208 30.02 -2.97 -11.99
N ASN A 209 29.95 -4.14 -12.65
CA ASN A 209 30.34 -4.28 -14.05
C ASN A 209 29.43 -3.45 -14.97
N ASN A 210 28.13 -3.37 -14.71
CA ASN A 210 27.19 -2.53 -15.45
C ASN A 210 27.55 -1.04 -15.31
N ILE A 211 27.86 -0.59 -14.10
CA ILE A 211 28.25 0.80 -13.84
C ILE A 211 29.54 1.15 -14.60
N ILE A 212 30.56 0.27 -14.55
CA ILE A 212 31.80 0.46 -15.27
C ILE A 212 31.59 0.48 -16.79
N ALA A 213 30.78 -0.43 -17.32
CA ALA A 213 30.46 -0.49 -18.75
C ALA A 213 29.72 0.77 -19.22
N SER A 214 28.74 1.22 -18.45
CA SER A 214 27.99 2.45 -18.67
C SER A 214 28.91 3.68 -18.70
N ARG A 215 29.83 3.78 -17.75
CA ARG A 215 30.82 4.87 -17.71
C ARG A 215 31.74 4.85 -18.91
N LYS A 216 32.23 3.68 -19.34
CA LYS A 216 33.04 3.51 -20.55
C LYS A 216 32.30 3.91 -21.82
N ALA A 217 30.98 3.69 -21.86
CA ALA A 217 30.12 4.12 -22.96
C ALA A 217 29.79 5.63 -22.96
N GLY A 218 30.39 6.40 -22.03
CA GLY A 218 30.27 7.86 -21.95
C GLY A 218 29.12 8.36 -21.07
N LYS A 219 28.45 7.50 -20.34
CA LYS A 219 27.41 7.93 -19.39
C LYS A 219 28.09 8.51 -18.13
N LYS A 220 27.61 9.68 -17.69
CA LYS A 220 28.27 10.45 -16.65
C LYS A 220 27.69 10.22 -15.25
N HIS A 221 26.41 9.83 -15.15
CA HIS A 221 25.74 9.53 -13.89
C HIS A 221 25.09 8.15 -13.95
N HIS A 222 24.74 7.59 -12.79
CA HIS A 222 24.08 6.29 -12.69
C HIS A 222 23.03 6.32 -11.56
N ILE A 223 21.81 5.95 -11.87
CA ILE A 223 20.70 5.90 -10.91
C ILE A 223 20.33 4.44 -10.67
N ILE A 224 20.37 4.03 -9.43
CA ILE A 224 19.94 2.71 -8.97
C ILE A 224 18.70 2.90 -8.10
N VAL A 225 17.60 2.26 -8.44
CA VAL A 225 16.42 2.18 -7.56
C VAL A 225 16.46 0.86 -6.81
N ASN A 226 16.59 0.94 -5.48
CA ASN A 226 16.70 -0.21 -4.59
C ASN A 226 15.44 -0.37 -3.74
N ALA A 227 14.82 -1.54 -3.76
CA ALA A 227 13.70 -1.83 -2.87
C ALA A 227 14.18 -2.03 -1.42
N GLU A 228 13.45 -1.50 -0.43
CA GLU A 228 13.78 -1.65 1.00
C GLU A 228 13.89 -3.12 1.45
N GLY A 229 13.21 -4.03 0.76
CA GLY A 229 13.31 -5.47 1.04
C GLY A 229 14.69 -6.06 0.80
N ILE A 230 15.52 -5.43 -0.06
CA ILE A 230 16.94 -5.72 -0.21
C ILE A 230 17.73 -4.93 0.85
N GLY A 231 17.40 -3.64 1.01
CA GLY A 231 17.99 -2.75 2.00
C GLY A 231 19.49 -2.51 1.77
N HIS A 232 20.20 -2.18 2.86
CA HIS A 232 21.66 -1.99 2.90
C HIS A 232 22.21 -0.95 1.92
N SER A 233 21.42 -0.01 1.43
CA SER A 233 21.79 0.96 0.38
C SER A 233 23.03 1.78 0.70
N GLU A 234 23.23 2.21 1.95
CA GLU A 234 24.44 2.93 2.36
C GLU A 234 25.71 2.06 2.30
N ALA A 235 25.59 0.79 2.72
CA ALA A 235 26.72 -0.13 2.66
C ALA A 235 27.04 -0.50 1.20
N MET A 236 26.03 -0.70 0.37
CA MET A 236 26.15 -0.91 -1.07
C MET A 236 26.84 0.28 -1.75
N ALA A 237 26.45 1.51 -1.41
CA ALA A 237 27.06 2.73 -1.95
C ALA A 237 28.57 2.77 -1.67
N ARG A 238 28.97 2.48 -0.43
CA ARG A 238 30.41 2.41 -0.07
C ARG A 238 31.18 1.35 -0.84
N ARG A 239 30.61 0.17 -1.08
CA ARG A 239 31.27 -0.91 -1.84
C ARG A 239 31.37 -0.57 -3.33
N ILE A 240 30.33 0.01 -3.92
CA ILE A 240 30.36 0.48 -5.32
C ILE A 240 31.42 1.57 -5.50
N GLU A 241 31.45 2.56 -4.61
CA GLU A 241 32.48 3.64 -4.66
C GLU A 241 33.90 3.07 -4.55
N ALA A 242 34.14 2.15 -3.63
CA ALA A 242 35.44 1.50 -3.46
C ALA A 242 35.86 0.70 -4.70
N ALA A 243 34.92 0.01 -5.37
CA ALA A 243 35.21 -0.83 -6.53
C ALA A 243 35.33 -0.05 -7.85
N THR A 244 34.63 1.09 -7.98
CA THR A 244 34.52 1.83 -9.25
C THR A 244 35.31 3.15 -9.23
N GLY A 245 35.63 3.70 -8.07
CA GLY A 245 36.17 5.05 -7.90
C GLY A 245 35.13 6.16 -8.19
N ILE A 246 33.87 5.82 -8.43
CA ILE A 246 32.80 6.77 -8.69
C ILE A 246 32.16 7.15 -7.38
N GLU A 247 32.09 8.44 -7.05
CA GLU A 247 31.39 8.91 -5.86
C GLU A 247 29.96 8.39 -5.86
N THR A 248 29.59 7.61 -4.84
CA THR A 248 28.29 6.94 -4.75
C THR A 248 27.57 7.33 -3.48
N ARG A 249 26.32 7.76 -3.60
CA ARG A 249 25.47 8.21 -2.47
C ARG A 249 24.19 7.42 -2.41
N ALA A 250 23.76 7.08 -1.19
CA ALA A 250 22.46 6.51 -0.93
C ALA A 250 21.48 7.57 -0.43
N THR A 251 20.24 7.52 -0.91
CA THR A 251 19.13 8.33 -0.45
C THR A 251 17.97 7.39 -0.10
N ILE A 252 17.63 7.31 1.17
CA ILE A 252 16.55 6.46 1.67
C ILE A 252 15.31 7.33 1.81
N LEU A 253 14.27 7.09 0.98
CA LEU A 253 13.05 7.90 0.98
C LEU A 253 12.20 7.62 2.21
N GLY A 254 12.08 6.36 2.60
CA GLY A 254 11.36 5.95 3.81
C GLY A 254 9.93 6.49 3.87
N HIS A 255 9.52 6.94 5.05
CA HIS A 255 8.14 7.34 5.34
C HIS A 255 7.61 8.54 4.54
N MET A 256 8.44 9.29 3.81
CA MET A 256 7.94 10.31 2.87
C MET A 256 6.92 9.73 1.87
N GLN A 257 7.11 8.47 1.47
CA GLN A 257 6.23 7.78 0.53
C GLN A 257 4.86 7.42 1.11
N ARG A 258 4.66 7.49 2.43
CA ARG A 258 3.37 7.27 3.10
C ARG A 258 2.55 8.55 3.26
N GLY A 259 3.19 9.70 3.10
CA GLY A 259 2.57 11.01 3.29
C GLY A 259 2.14 11.67 1.99
N GLY A 260 1.62 12.87 2.14
CA GLY A 260 1.20 13.73 1.04
C GLY A 260 -0.25 13.56 0.63
N ASN A 261 -0.70 14.51 -0.21
CA ASN A 261 -2.07 14.51 -0.72
C ASN A 261 -2.24 13.38 -1.74
N PRO A 262 -3.28 12.54 -1.63
CA PRO A 262 -3.52 11.47 -2.58
C PRO A 262 -3.73 11.99 -3.99
N THR A 263 -3.19 11.28 -4.98
CA THR A 263 -3.42 11.57 -6.40
C THR A 263 -4.90 11.43 -6.76
N CYS A 264 -5.28 11.93 -7.93
CA CYS A 264 -6.63 11.74 -8.46
C CYS A 264 -7.01 10.25 -8.49
N LYS A 265 -6.09 9.39 -8.93
CA LYS A 265 -6.34 7.94 -9.02
C LYS A 265 -6.61 7.32 -7.65
N ASP A 266 -5.77 7.63 -6.65
CA ASP A 266 -5.99 7.13 -5.30
C ASP A 266 -7.31 7.61 -4.70
N ARG A 267 -7.70 8.89 -4.92
CA ARG A 267 -9.00 9.41 -4.44
C ARG A 267 -10.18 8.70 -5.08
N VAL A 268 -10.15 8.49 -6.39
CA VAL A 268 -11.24 7.86 -7.14
C VAL A 268 -11.35 6.38 -6.76
N TYR A 269 -10.24 5.64 -6.79
CA TYR A 269 -10.26 4.21 -6.50
C TYR A 269 -10.64 3.93 -5.05
N ALA A 270 -10.12 4.72 -4.11
CA ALA A 270 -10.51 4.65 -2.71
C ALA A 270 -12.02 4.91 -2.51
N SER A 271 -12.56 5.91 -3.22
CA SER A 271 -13.99 6.21 -3.15
C SER A 271 -14.87 5.10 -3.73
N MET A 272 -14.47 4.53 -4.86
CA MET A 272 -15.19 3.41 -5.48
C MET A 272 -15.15 2.15 -4.61
N MET A 273 -13.98 1.80 -4.08
CA MET A 273 -13.81 0.63 -3.21
C MET A 273 -14.57 0.80 -1.89
N GLY A 274 -14.52 2.00 -1.29
CA GLY A 274 -15.27 2.28 -0.06
C GLY A 274 -16.79 2.21 -0.25
N ALA A 275 -17.30 2.71 -1.37
CA ALA A 275 -18.73 2.62 -1.70
C ALA A 275 -19.15 1.17 -1.95
N LEU A 276 -18.38 0.42 -2.75
CA LEU A 276 -18.64 -1.00 -3.02
C LEU A 276 -18.65 -1.83 -1.73
N ALA A 277 -17.77 -1.52 -0.77
CA ALA A 277 -17.75 -2.22 0.51
C ALA A 277 -19.06 -2.08 1.29
N VAL A 278 -19.69 -0.89 1.24
CA VAL A 278 -21.01 -0.67 1.86
C VAL A 278 -22.09 -1.43 1.10
N ASP A 279 -22.09 -1.36 -0.23
CA ASP A 279 -23.08 -2.05 -1.08
C ASP A 279 -23.06 -3.58 -0.83
N LEU A 280 -21.88 -4.15 -0.64
CA LEU A 280 -21.72 -5.58 -0.30
C LEU A 280 -22.29 -5.91 1.08
N LEU A 281 -22.07 -5.05 2.08
CA LEU A 281 -22.67 -5.23 3.40
C LEU A 281 -24.20 -5.17 3.34
N GLU A 282 -24.78 -4.23 2.59
CA GLU A 282 -26.24 -4.12 2.39
C GLU A 282 -26.83 -5.36 1.69
N GLN A 283 -26.06 -6.01 0.81
CA GLN A 283 -26.40 -7.28 0.17
C GLN A 283 -26.25 -8.49 1.11
N GLY A 284 -25.90 -8.29 2.38
CA GLY A 284 -25.67 -9.37 3.34
C GLY A 284 -24.37 -10.15 3.13
N LYS A 285 -23.47 -9.66 2.26
CA LYS A 285 -22.16 -10.31 2.04
C LYS A 285 -21.24 -10.06 3.24
N SER A 286 -20.44 -11.07 3.54
CA SER A 286 -19.46 -11.05 4.64
C SER A 286 -18.19 -11.78 4.24
N CYS A 287 -17.11 -11.55 4.97
CA CYS A 287 -15.82 -12.20 4.73
C CYS A 287 -15.30 -11.95 3.29
N ARG A 288 -15.43 -10.70 2.81
CA ARG A 288 -15.04 -10.31 1.45
C ARG A 288 -13.96 -9.23 1.47
N VAL A 289 -13.17 -9.16 0.43
CA VAL A 289 -12.23 -8.06 0.12
C VAL A 289 -12.65 -7.45 -1.21
N VAL A 290 -12.81 -6.13 -1.24
CA VAL A 290 -12.97 -5.42 -2.51
C VAL A 290 -11.63 -5.27 -3.21
N GLY A 291 -11.63 -5.26 -4.53
CA GLY A 291 -10.43 -5.07 -5.33
C GLY A 291 -10.75 -4.48 -6.70
N TYR A 292 -9.69 -4.20 -7.43
CA TYR A 292 -9.76 -3.78 -8.83
C TYR A 292 -8.99 -4.76 -9.69
N ARG A 293 -9.63 -5.36 -10.68
CA ARG A 293 -9.01 -6.34 -11.56
C ARG A 293 -9.67 -6.31 -12.94
N HIS A 294 -8.87 -6.40 -14.00
CA HIS A 294 -9.34 -6.40 -15.40
C HIS A 294 -10.24 -5.20 -15.77
N GLY A 295 -9.98 -4.03 -15.19
CA GLY A 295 -10.76 -2.83 -15.47
C GLY A 295 -12.01 -2.65 -14.60
N GLU A 296 -12.31 -3.57 -13.68
CA GLU A 296 -13.54 -3.58 -12.89
C GLU A 296 -13.27 -3.61 -11.38
N PHE A 297 -14.17 -2.99 -10.62
CA PHE A 297 -14.22 -3.14 -9.18
C PHE A 297 -15.06 -4.37 -8.84
N MET A 298 -14.51 -5.27 -8.02
CA MET A 298 -15.13 -6.55 -7.67
C MET A 298 -14.80 -6.96 -6.25
N ASP A 299 -15.34 -8.08 -5.80
CA ASP A 299 -15.08 -8.63 -4.48
C ASP A 299 -14.58 -10.07 -4.54
N PHE A 300 -13.74 -10.43 -3.58
CA PHE A 300 -13.13 -11.76 -3.41
C PHE A 300 -13.43 -12.29 -2.03
N ASP A 301 -13.51 -13.61 -1.88
CA ASP A 301 -13.51 -14.23 -0.55
C ASP A 301 -12.19 -13.94 0.18
N ILE A 302 -12.24 -13.57 1.47
CA ILE A 302 -11.02 -13.23 2.24
C ILE A 302 -10.07 -14.43 2.33
N ASN A 303 -10.61 -15.67 2.49
CA ASN A 303 -9.76 -16.86 2.61
C ASN A 303 -9.02 -17.13 1.31
N GLU A 304 -9.72 -17.01 0.17
CA GLU A 304 -9.12 -17.13 -1.15
C GLU A 304 -8.09 -16.01 -1.39
N ALA A 305 -8.45 -14.76 -1.08
CA ALA A 305 -7.58 -13.61 -1.26
C ALA A 305 -6.25 -13.73 -0.48
N LEU A 306 -6.32 -14.18 0.77
CA LEU A 306 -5.14 -14.39 1.63
C LEU A 306 -4.29 -15.61 1.21
N ALA A 307 -4.86 -16.56 0.47
CA ALA A 307 -4.14 -17.71 -0.04
C ALA A 307 -3.50 -17.47 -1.41
N MET A 308 -3.89 -16.41 -2.11
CA MET A 308 -3.32 -16.06 -3.41
C MET A 308 -1.86 -15.62 -3.28
N GLN A 309 -1.08 -15.86 -4.34
CA GLN A 309 0.27 -15.32 -4.48
C GLN A 309 0.29 -14.31 -5.63
N LYS A 310 1.15 -13.32 -5.52
CA LYS A 310 1.33 -12.27 -6.52
C LYS A 310 2.79 -12.21 -6.92
N ASP A 311 3.05 -12.52 -8.16
CA ASP A 311 4.37 -12.43 -8.75
C ASP A 311 4.52 -11.15 -9.58
N VAL A 312 5.75 -10.68 -9.67
CA VAL A 312 6.11 -9.58 -10.56
C VAL A 312 5.89 -10.03 -12.01
N SER A 313 5.20 -9.21 -12.80
CA SER A 313 4.98 -9.47 -14.22
C SER A 313 6.32 -9.73 -14.95
N PRO A 314 6.50 -10.92 -15.57
CA PRO A 314 7.72 -11.21 -16.32
C PRO A 314 7.97 -10.21 -17.45
N TYR A 315 6.92 -9.79 -18.15
CA TYR A 315 7.03 -8.80 -19.23
C TYR A 315 7.44 -7.42 -18.69
N MET A 316 6.86 -6.96 -17.58
CA MET A 316 7.21 -5.67 -16.99
C MET A 316 8.67 -5.67 -16.49
N TRP A 317 9.13 -6.81 -15.96
CA TRP A 317 10.53 -7.00 -15.56
C TRP A 317 11.48 -6.98 -16.77
N GLU A 318 11.10 -7.67 -17.86
CA GLU A 318 11.85 -7.65 -19.11
C GLU A 318 11.96 -6.22 -19.69
N VAL A 319 10.85 -5.49 -19.73
CA VAL A 319 10.82 -4.08 -20.17
C VAL A 319 11.72 -3.23 -19.29
N CYS A 320 11.62 -3.35 -17.97
CA CYS A 320 12.46 -2.63 -17.01
C CYS A 320 13.96 -2.82 -17.34
N ASN A 321 14.40 -4.06 -17.51
CA ASN A 321 15.79 -4.37 -17.83
C ASN A 321 16.21 -3.93 -19.25
N SER A 322 15.36 -4.10 -20.25
CA SER A 322 15.70 -3.77 -21.64
C SER A 322 15.81 -2.28 -21.87
N LEU A 323 15.05 -1.48 -21.16
CA LEU A 323 15.13 -0.01 -21.23
C LEU A 323 16.34 0.55 -20.46
N SER A 324 16.81 -0.19 -19.44
CA SER A 324 17.92 0.23 -18.59
C SER A 324 19.31 -0.07 -19.20
N HIS A 325 19.47 -1.17 -19.92
CA HIS A 325 20.77 -1.75 -20.32
C HIS A 325 20.97 -1.86 -21.83
N ASN A 326 20.99 -0.75 -22.56
CA ASN A 326 21.27 -0.78 -23.99
C ASN A 326 22.63 -0.14 -24.35
N TYR A 327 23.72 -0.73 -23.80
CA TYR A 327 25.10 -0.30 -24.14
C TYR A 327 25.78 -1.22 -25.16
N LYS A 328 25.03 -2.10 -25.83
CA LYS A 328 25.60 -2.85 -26.96
C LYS A 328 25.62 -1.94 -28.21
N LYS A 329 26.75 -1.38 -28.51
CA LYS A 329 27.17 -1.03 -29.86
C LYS A 329 28.07 -2.10 -30.41
#